data_4bbc6e92d60c82f3dba6369dcfb3893a
#
_entry.id   4bbc6e92d60c82f3dba6369dcfb3893a
#
_cell.length_a   1.000
_cell.length_b   1.000
_cell.length_c   1.000
_cell.angle_alpha   90.00
_cell.angle_beta   90.00
_cell.angle_gamma   90.00
#
_symmetry.space_group_name_H-M   'P 1'
#
loop_
_entity.id
_entity.type
_entity.pdbx_description
1 polymer ?
#
loop_
_entity_poly.entity_id
_entity_poly.type
_entity_poly.pdbx_seq_one_letter_code
_entity_poly.pdbx_strand_id
1 'polypeptide(L)'
;MTETAEMPQAGPQPGALWRKALGRTHDRLIFSRRVQVLVEALAAHVPQGGTLLDVGTGDGHIARLVADRTGAEVRGIDIMRRPRTHIPVDLFDGAVLPRGDASVDAVSFVDVLHHTPDPGALIREAARVAKDAVIIKDHLSENALDHATLRAMDWVGNAPHGVVLPYNYASRAQWLDWFAAAGLEVEAFETRVPLYPFPLSAVFGRGLHFVARLRPVRGK
;
A
#
# COMPACT_ATOMS: atom_id res chain seq x y z
N MET A 1 57.55 -28.78 6.90
CA MET A 1 57.12 -28.16 5.66
C MET A 1 55.90 -28.92 5.18
N THR A 2 54.72 -28.45 5.51
CA THR A 2 53.41 -29.04 5.13
C THR A 2 52.77 -28.10 4.12
N GLU A 3 52.75 -28.57 2.88
CA GLU A 3 52.17 -27.91 1.72
C GLU A 3 50.64 -28.01 1.81
N THR A 4 49.96 -26.89 2.05
CA THR A 4 48.48 -26.79 2.01
C THR A 4 48.05 -26.64 0.56
N ALA A 5 47.46 -27.69 0.00
CA ALA A 5 46.86 -27.65 -1.32
C ALA A 5 45.64 -26.72 -1.32
N GLU A 6 45.71 -25.61 -2.07
CA GLU A 6 44.58 -24.74 -2.39
C GLU A 6 43.59 -25.48 -3.30
N MET A 7 42.34 -25.62 -2.80
CA MET A 7 41.24 -26.14 -3.63
C MET A 7 40.82 -25.08 -4.67
N PRO A 8 40.62 -25.46 -5.95
CA PRO A 8 40.22 -24.53 -6.98
C PRO A 8 38.80 -23.98 -6.69
N GLN A 9 38.65 -22.65 -6.64
CA GLN A 9 37.35 -21.99 -6.55
C GLN A 9 36.56 -22.25 -7.83
N ALA A 10 35.38 -22.85 -7.67
CA ALA A 10 34.44 -23.05 -8.78
C ALA A 10 34.01 -21.73 -9.37
N GLY A 11 34.36 -21.47 -10.62
CA GLY A 11 33.94 -20.26 -11.36
C GLY A 11 32.42 -20.21 -11.53
N PRO A 12 31.86 -19.02 -11.81
CA PRO A 12 30.43 -18.81 -11.89
C PRO A 12 29.82 -19.69 -12.98
N GLN A 13 28.83 -20.50 -12.64
CA GLN A 13 28.11 -21.37 -13.58
C GLN A 13 27.43 -20.54 -14.67
N PRO A 14 27.60 -20.85 -15.98
CA PRO A 14 27.06 -20.06 -17.09
C PRO A 14 25.53 -19.89 -17.09
N GLY A 15 24.80 -20.65 -16.31
CA GLY A 15 23.34 -20.57 -16.17
C GLY A 15 22.81 -19.58 -15.10
N ALA A 16 23.66 -19.01 -14.26
CA ALA A 16 23.20 -18.17 -13.13
C ALA A 16 22.87 -16.72 -13.53
N LEU A 17 23.53 -16.18 -14.56
CA LEU A 17 23.36 -14.79 -14.99
C LEU A 17 22.07 -14.57 -15.79
N TRP A 18 21.72 -15.49 -16.70
CA TRP A 18 20.48 -15.36 -17.48
C TRP A 18 19.22 -15.65 -16.62
N ARG A 19 19.30 -16.58 -15.62
CA ARG A 19 18.22 -16.78 -14.65
C ARG A 19 17.97 -15.53 -13.80
N LYS A 20 19.02 -14.86 -13.35
CA LYS A 20 18.91 -13.57 -12.64
C LYS A 20 18.40 -12.43 -13.53
N ALA A 21 18.74 -12.44 -14.83
CA ALA A 21 18.27 -11.44 -15.78
C ALA A 21 16.79 -11.64 -16.13
N LEU A 22 16.36 -12.89 -16.42
CA LEU A 22 14.96 -13.23 -16.68
C LEU A 22 14.07 -12.98 -15.45
N GLY A 23 14.50 -13.36 -14.24
CA GLY A 23 13.79 -13.05 -12.99
C GLY A 23 13.59 -11.55 -12.83
N ARG A 24 14.64 -10.75 -12.97
CA ARG A 24 14.56 -9.29 -12.85
C ARG A 24 13.65 -8.60 -13.89
N THR A 25 13.59 -9.13 -15.12
CA THR A 25 12.72 -8.57 -16.17
C THR A 25 11.26 -8.93 -15.93
N HIS A 26 11.00 -10.18 -15.52
CA HIS A 26 9.67 -10.66 -15.16
C HIS A 26 9.13 -9.94 -13.91
N ASP A 27 9.95 -9.80 -12.87
CA ASP A 27 9.59 -9.08 -11.64
C ASP A 27 9.30 -7.59 -11.94
N ARG A 28 10.09 -6.95 -12.80
CA ARG A 28 9.85 -5.57 -13.24
C ARG A 28 8.53 -5.42 -14.01
N LEU A 29 8.19 -6.34 -14.88
CA LEU A 29 6.95 -6.30 -15.68
C LEU A 29 5.71 -6.51 -14.77
N ILE A 30 5.77 -7.46 -13.85
CA ILE A 30 4.68 -7.68 -12.89
C ILE A 30 4.55 -6.48 -11.94
N PHE A 31 5.67 -5.95 -11.45
CA PHE A 31 5.68 -4.79 -10.58
C PHE A 31 5.12 -3.55 -11.29
N SER A 32 5.57 -3.25 -12.51
CA SER A 32 5.08 -2.09 -13.28
C SER A 32 3.59 -2.21 -13.61
N ARG A 33 3.09 -3.39 -13.99
CA ARG A 33 1.66 -3.62 -14.20
C ARG A 33 0.86 -3.41 -12.91
N ARG A 34 1.32 -3.98 -11.79
CA ARG A 34 0.67 -3.82 -10.48
C ARG A 34 0.58 -2.35 -10.09
N VAL A 35 1.65 -1.58 -10.25
CA VAL A 35 1.67 -0.15 -10.00
C VAL A 35 0.67 0.59 -10.87
N GLN A 36 0.62 0.31 -12.18
CA GLN A 36 -0.33 0.95 -13.10
C GLN A 36 -1.79 0.68 -12.72
N VAL A 37 -2.16 -0.58 -12.48
CA VAL A 37 -3.52 -0.95 -12.05
C VAL A 37 -3.89 -0.25 -10.74
N LEU A 38 -2.96 -0.20 -9.80
CA LEU A 38 -3.17 0.46 -8.51
C LEU A 38 -3.35 1.97 -8.66
N VAL A 39 -2.51 2.62 -9.47
CA VAL A 39 -2.62 4.06 -9.77
C VAL A 39 -3.95 4.38 -10.44
N GLU A 40 -4.40 3.57 -11.40
CA GLU A 40 -5.70 3.75 -12.07
C GLU A 40 -6.86 3.63 -11.07
N ALA A 41 -6.83 2.58 -10.24
CA ALA A 41 -7.87 2.37 -9.23
C ALA A 41 -7.92 3.50 -8.18
N LEU A 42 -6.78 4.03 -7.76
CA LEU A 42 -6.72 5.15 -6.81
C LEU A 42 -7.12 6.48 -7.46
N ALA A 43 -6.61 6.78 -8.65
CA ALA A 43 -6.87 8.03 -9.36
C ALA A 43 -8.36 8.23 -9.70
N ALA A 44 -9.11 7.12 -9.88
CA ALA A 44 -10.56 7.17 -10.09
C ALA A 44 -11.33 7.77 -8.90
N HIS A 45 -10.73 7.76 -7.70
CA HIS A 45 -11.36 8.20 -6.46
C HIS A 45 -10.79 9.52 -5.90
N VAL A 46 -9.62 9.95 -6.36
CA VAL A 46 -8.99 11.21 -5.92
C VAL A 46 -9.65 12.41 -6.63
N PRO A 47 -10.02 13.49 -5.90
CA PRO A 47 -10.54 14.71 -6.50
C PRO A 47 -9.54 15.31 -7.50
N GLN A 48 -10.04 15.70 -8.69
CA GLN A 48 -9.21 16.31 -9.73
C GLN A 48 -8.72 17.70 -9.29
N GLY A 49 -7.43 17.96 -9.41
CA GLY A 49 -6.80 19.24 -9.08
C GLY A 49 -6.82 19.61 -7.59
N GLY A 50 -7.30 18.71 -6.71
CA GLY A 50 -7.38 18.94 -5.28
C GLY A 50 -6.05 18.67 -4.54
N THR A 51 -6.11 18.73 -3.21
CA THR A 51 -4.99 18.41 -2.32
C THR A 51 -5.13 16.99 -1.77
N LEU A 52 -4.05 16.19 -1.83
CA LEU A 52 -4.01 14.81 -1.35
C LEU A 52 -2.90 14.64 -0.30
N LEU A 53 -3.26 14.11 0.87
CA LEU A 53 -2.33 13.64 1.88
C LEU A 53 -2.23 12.10 1.81
N ASP A 54 -1.07 11.58 1.41
CA ASP A 54 -0.82 10.13 1.36
C ASP A 54 -0.11 9.68 2.64
N VAL A 55 -0.75 8.81 3.40
CA VAL A 55 -0.30 8.36 4.74
C VAL A 55 0.38 7.01 4.63
N GLY A 56 1.60 6.89 5.19
CA GLY A 56 2.45 5.73 5.01
C GLY A 56 3.00 5.63 3.58
N THR A 57 3.31 6.80 3.00
CA THR A 57 3.61 6.96 1.57
C THR A 57 4.87 6.23 1.09
N GLY A 58 5.72 5.78 2.00
CA GLY A 58 7.01 5.18 1.66
C GLY A 58 7.92 6.16 0.92
N ASP A 59 8.30 5.85 -0.32
CA ASP A 59 9.07 6.75 -1.20
C ASP A 59 8.18 7.70 -2.01
N GLY A 60 6.85 7.57 -1.93
CA GLY A 60 5.90 8.40 -2.62
C GLY A 60 5.74 8.14 -4.12
N HIS A 61 6.25 7.03 -4.64
CA HIS A 61 6.18 6.73 -6.08
C HIS A 61 4.74 6.58 -6.57
N ILE A 62 3.90 5.81 -5.86
CA ILE A 62 2.48 5.63 -6.23
C ILE A 62 1.73 6.96 -6.13
N ALA A 63 1.92 7.69 -5.03
CA ALA A 63 1.29 9.00 -4.81
C ALA A 63 1.67 10.01 -5.90
N ARG A 64 2.94 10.02 -6.37
CA ARG A 64 3.39 10.84 -7.50
C ARG A 64 2.64 10.48 -8.78
N LEU A 65 2.51 9.20 -9.12
CA LEU A 65 1.80 8.76 -10.31
C LEU A 65 0.30 9.07 -10.27
N VAL A 66 -0.32 9.01 -9.07
CA VAL A 66 -1.69 9.46 -8.86
C VAL A 66 -1.81 10.97 -9.08
N ALA A 67 -0.88 11.76 -8.55
CA ALA A 67 -0.82 13.21 -8.79
C ALA A 67 -0.72 13.54 -10.29
N ASP A 68 0.14 12.84 -11.03
CA ASP A 68 0.32 13.05 -12.47
C ASP A 68 -0.97 12.74 -13.27
N ARG A 69 -1.84 11.83 -12.76
CA ARG A 69 -3.13 11.47 -13.39
C ARG A 69 -4.27 12.42 -13.04
N THR A 70 -4.26 12.95 -11.83
CA THR A 70 -5.39 13.72 -11.28
C THR A 70 -5.14 15.24 -11.27
N GLY A 71 -3.88 15.67 -11.45
CA GLY A 71 -3.47 17.06 -11.25
C GLY A 71 -3.51 17.47 -9.77
N ALA A 72 -3.66 16.55 -8.82
CA ALA A 72 -3.70 16.86 -7.40
C ALA A 72 -2.33 17.30 -6.85
N GLU A 73 -2.34 18.27 -5.93
CA GLU A 73 -1.16 18.60 -5.13
C GLU A 73 -1.00 17.54 -4.03
N VAL A 74 0.06 16.73 -4.12
CA VAL A 74 0.28 15.60 -3.21
C VAL A 74 1.40 15.89 -2.22
N ARG A 75 1.15 15.58 -0.94
CA ARG A 75 2.14 15.47 0.13
C ARG A 75 2.04 14.10 0.79
N GLY A 76 3.19 13.53 1.15
CA GLY A 76 3.26 12.28 1.90
C GLY A 76 3.60 12.51 3.36
N ILE A 77 3.16 11.57 4.21
CA ILE A 77 3.69 11.42 5.56
C ILE A 77 4.04 9.94 5.80
N ASP A 78 5.09 9.70 6.56
CA ASP A 78 5.55 8.35 6.90
C ASP A 78 6.20 8.34 8.30
N ILE A 79 6.22 7.18 8.96
CA ILE A 79 6.94 6.99 10.23
C ILE A 79 8.44 6.80 10.02
N MET A 80 8.87 6.52 8.78
CA MET A 80 10.26 6.26 8.42
C MET A 80 10.72 7.18 7.30
N ARG A 81 11.92 7.75 7.47
CA ARG A 81 12.56 8.52 6.40
C ARG A 81 13.16 7.59 5.35
N ARG A 82 12.79 7.82 4.08
CA ARG A 82 13.43 7.15 2.95
C ARG A 82 14.58 7.98 2.39
N PRO A 83 15.67 7.34 1.88
CA PRO A 83 16.83 8.05 1.32
C PRO A 83 16.48 8.94 0.11
N ARG A 84 15.47 8.54 -0.66
CA ARG A 84 14.96 9.26 -1.83
C ARG A 84 13.44 9.18 -1.85
N THR A 85 12.78 10.28 -2.22
CA THR A 85 11.33 10.37 -2.34
C THR A 85 10.94 11.02 -3.66
N HIS A 86 9.78 10.63 -4.19
CA HIS A 86 9.21 11.14 -5.44
C HIS A 86 8.31 12.37 -5.22
N ILE A 87 7.90 12.60 -3.96
CA ILE A 87 7.09 13.74 -3.51
C ILE A 87 7.69 14.27 -2.21
N PRO A 88 7.29 15.47 -1.73
CA PRO A 88 7.63 15.91 -0.37
C PRO A 88 7.01 14.96 0.67
N VAL A 89 7.84 14.48 1.62
CA VAL A 89 7.43 13.56 2.70
C VAL A 89 7.87 14.09 4.05
N ASP A 90 6.90 14.29 4.95
CA ASP A 90 7.13 14.68 6.33
C ASP A 90 7.09 13.44 7.24
N LEU A 91 7.82 13.47 8.35
CA LEU A 91 7.73 12.43 9.38
C LEU A 91 6.55 12.71 10.31
N PHE A 92 5.88 11.64 10.77
CA PHE A 92 4.85 11.72 11.81
C PHE A 92 4.99 10.54 12.79
N ASP A 93 4.26 10.58 13.89
CA ASP A 93 4.36 9.63 14.99
C ASP A 93 3.63 8.29 14.77
N GLY A 94 2.88 8.17 13.65
CA GLY A 94 2.08 6.99 13.33
C GLY A 94 0.70 6.99 14.00
N ALA A 95 0.33 8.04 14.74
CA ALA A 95 -0.93 8.11 15.49
C ALA A 95 -1.78 9.32 15.09
N VAL A 96 -1.21 10.53 15.12
CA VAL A 96 -1.94 11.78 14.85
C VAL A 96 -1.45 12.38 13.53
N LEU A 97 -2.37 12.64 12.61
CA LEU A 97 -2.03 13.30 11.36
C LEU A 97 -1.69 14.78 11.61
N PRO A 98 -0.49 15.26 11.24
CA PRO A 98 -0.05 16.63 11.52
C PRO A 98 -0.71 17.66 10.58
N ARG A 99 -2.02 17.63 10.53
CA ARG A 99 -2.89 18.49 9.71
C ARG A 99 -4.11 18.92 10.50
N GLY A 100 -4.62 20.10 10.20
CA GLY A 100 -5.86 20.61 10.79
C GLY A 100 -7.10 19.87 10.30
N ASP A 101 -8.22 20.09 10.97
CA ASP A 101 -9.51 19.54 10.57
C ASP A 101 -9.89 20.07 9.19
N ALA A 102 -10.41 19.19 8.34
CA ALA A 102 -10.84 19.54 6.99
C ALA A 102 -9.82 20.40 6.22
N SER A 103 -8.54 20.05 6.30
CA SER A 103 -7.47 20.88 5.72
C SER A 103 -6.97 20.40 4.37
N VAL A 104 -7.28 19.13 3.99
CA VAL A 104 -6.96 18.58 2.67
C VAL A 104 -8.22 18.00 2.01
N ASP A 105 -8.28 18.01 0.68
CA ASP A 105 -9.47 17.50 -0.02
C ASP A 105 -9.59 16.00 0.10
N ALA A 106 -8.46 15.27 0.06
CA ALA A 106 -8.46 13.81 0.27
C ALA A 106 -7.29 13.33 1.13
N VAL A 107 -7.50 12.19 1.81
CA VAL A 107 -6.47 11.42 2.51
C VAL A 107 -6.44 10.02 1.93
N SER A 108 -5.25 9.47 1.63
CA SER A 108 -5.08 8.11 1.13
C SER A 108 -4.24 7.24 2.04
N PHE A 109 -4.58 5.93 2.08
CA PHE A 109 -3.78 4.85 2.64
C PHE A 109 -3.63 3.75 1.60
N VAL A 110 -2.41 3.33 1.33
CA VAL A 110 -2.11 2.30 0.32
C VAL A 110 -1.25 1.21 0.94
N ASP A 111 -1.86 0.09 1.31
CA ASP A 111 -1.22 -1.04 1.99
C ASP A 111 -0.53 -0.64 3.31
N VAL A 112 -1.22 0.12 4.16
CA VAL A 112 -0.66 0.71 5.39
C VAL A 112 -1.38 0.26 6.65
N LEU A 113 -2.72 0.26 6.64
CA LEU A 113 -3.50 0.11 7.87
C LEU A 113 -3.32 -1.25 8.53
N HIS A 114 -3.11 -2.31 7.75
CA HIS A 114 -2.82 -3.65 8.30
C HIS A 114 -1.44 -3.75 9.00
N HIS A 115 -0.57 -2.74 8.86
CA HIS A 115 0.70 -2.62 9.58
C HIS A 115 0.59 -1.79 10.86
N THR A 116 -0.57 -1.20 11.14
CA THR A 116 -0.75 -0.31 12.30
C THR A 116 -1.32 -1.05 13.51
N PRO A 117 -0.98 -0.63 14.74
CA PRO A 117 -1.56 -1.21 15.95
C PRO A 117 -3.06 -0.94 16.08
N ASP A 118 -3.53 0.23 15.68
CA ASP A 118 -4.94 0.66 15.71
C ASP A 118 -5.34 1.31 14.38
N PRO A 119 -5.80 0.50 13.40
CA PRO A 119 -6.31 1.02 12.14
C PRO A 119 -7.47 2.01 12.30
N GLY A 120 -8.37 1.73 13.26
CA GLY A 120 -9.52 2.57 13.53
C GLY A 120 -9.15 3.98 13.98
N ALA A 121 -8.08 4.15 14.77
CA ALA A 121 -7.59 5.46 15.18
C ALA A 121 -7.11 6.28 13.99
N LEU A 122 -6.31 5.70 13.10
CA LEU A 122 -5.83 6.39 11.89
C LEU A 122 -6.97 6.70 10.91
N ILE A 123 -7.97 5.83 10.80
CA ILE A 123 -9.16 6.09 9.97
C ILE A 123 -9.95 7.29 10.54
N ARG A 124 -10.10 7.41 11.87
CA ARG A 124 -10.73 8.58 12.51
C ARG A 124 -9.95 9.87 12.26
N GLU A 125 -8.61 9.82 12.34
CA GLU A 125 -7.76 10.96 12.01
C GLU A 125 -7.89 11.37 10.53
N ALA A 126 -7.97 10.40 9.61
CA ALA A 126 -8.22 10.69 8.20
C ALA A 126 -9.58 11.36 7.99
N ALA A 127 -10.63 10.88 8.67
CA ALA A 127 -11.96 11.50 8.62
C ALA A 127 -11.96 12.93 9.16
N ARG A 128 -11.16 13.22 10.19
CA ARG A 128 -10.97 14.57 10.74
C ARG A 128 -10.31 15.51 9.72
N VAL A 129 -9.26 15.03 9.07
CA VAL A 129 -8.37 15.85 8.22
C VAL A 129 -8.92 16.04 6.79
N ALA A 130 -9.59 15.00 6.22
CA ALA A 130 -10.14 15.07 4.87
C ALA A 130 -11.39 15.92 4.79
N LYS A 131 -11.53 16.76 3.74
CA LYS A 131 -12.77 17.48 3.42
C LYS A 131 -13.78 16.59 2.73
N ASP A 132 -13.34 15.92 1.65
CA ASP A 132 -14.23 15.29 0.68
C ASP A 132 -14.10 13.77 0.64
N ALA A 133 -12.87 13.22 0.77
CA ALA A 133 -12.66 11.80 0.61
C ALA A 133 -11.56 11.21 1.51
N VAL A 134 -11.81 10.00 2.01
CA VAL A 134 -10.76 9.09 2.50
C VAL A 134 -10.72 7.91 1.55
N ILE A 135 -9.53 7.62 0.99
CA ILE A 135 -9.32 6.57 0.00
C ILE A 135 -8.44 5.50 0.63
N ILE A 136 -8.92 4.28 0.69
CA ILE A 136 -8.20 3.17 1.31
C ILE A 136 -8.04 2.05 0.31
N LYS A 137 -6.80 1.67 0.03
CA LYS A 137 -6.44 0.40 -0.60
C LYS A 137 -5.76 -0.46 0.45
N ASP A 138 -6.35 -1.62 0.73
CA ASP A 138 -5.78 -2.55 1.71
C ASP A 138 -6.23 -3.99 1.43
N HIS A 139 -6.07 -4.87 2.42
CA HIS A 139 -6.31 -6.30 2.32
C HIS A 139 -7.64 -6.70 2.98
N LEU A 140 -8.25 -7.78 2.44
CA LEU A 140 -9.41 -8.46 3.02
C LEU A 140 -9.04 -9.88 3.40
N SER A 141 -9.46 -10.29 4.59
CA SER A 141 -9.27 -11.64 5.13
C SER A 141 -10.58 -12.17 5.70
N GLU A 142 -11.33 -12.92 4.90
CA GLU A 142 -12.63 -13.45 5.31
C GLU A 142 -12.52 -14.82 5.97
N ASN A 143 -11.39 -15.51 5.83
CA ASN A 143 -11.18 -16.86 6.33
C ASN A 143 -9.70 -17.17 6.57
N ALA A 144 -9.42 -18.33 7.20
CA ALA A 144 -8.05 -18.75 7.53
C ALA A 144 -7.13 -18.92 6.30
N LEU A 145 -7.68 -19.29 5.14
CA LEU A 145 -6.90 -19.42 3.90
C LEU A 145 -6.47 -18.06 3.37
N ASP A 146 -7.36 -17.05 3.43
CA ASP A 146 -7.02 -15.68 3.05
C ASP A 146 -5.94 -15.13 3.97
N HIS A 147 -6.11 -15.31 5.28
CA HIS A 147 -5.12 -14.89 6.27
C HIS A 147 -3.74 -15.52 6.03
N ALA A 148 -3.68 -16.84 5.80
CA ALA A 148 -2.42 -17.52 5.51
C ALA A 148 -1.78 -17.04 4.20
N THR A 149 -2.59 -16.78 3.17
CA THR A 149 -2.12 -16.28 1.87
C THR A 149 -1.53 -14.87 2.02
N LEU A 150 -2.24 -13.95 2.71
CA LEU A 150 -1.77 -12.60 2.94
C LEU A 150 -0.48 -12.56 3.76
N ARG A 151 -0.37 -13.40 4.82
CA ARG A 151 0.88 -13.53 5.59
C ARG A 151 2.06 -13.95 4.73
N ALA A 152 1.85 -14.92 3.84
CA ALA A 152 2.90 -15.38 2.93
C ALA A 152 3.31 -14.25 1.95
N MET A 153 2.35 -13.49 1.43
CA MET A 153 2.60 -12.35 0.54
C MET A 153 3.38 -11.24 1.24
N ASP A 154 2.97 -10.86 2.43
CA ASP A 154 3.63 -9.82 3.21
C ASP A 154 5.04 -10.23 3.64
N TRP A 155 5.22 -11.48 4.04
CA TRP A 155 6.54 -11.98 4.37
C TRP A 155 7.49 -11.90 3.17
N VAL A 156 7.05 -12.33 1.98
CA VAL A 156 7.86 -12.26 0.75
C VAL A 156 8.16 -10.81 0.35
N GLY A 157 7.18 -9.91 0.49
CA GLY A 157 7.31 -8.51 0.07
C GLY A 157 8.11 -7.63 1.05
N ASN A 158 8.01 -7.89 2.35
CA ASN A 158 8.51 -6.98 3.39
C ASN A 158 9.71 -7.51 4.19
N ALA A 159 9.96 -8.84 4.21
CA ALA A 159 11.08 -9.41 4.95
C ALA A 159 12.45 -8.78 4.60
N PRO A 160 12.76 -8.43 3.33
CA PRO A 160 14.01 -7.76 2.99
C PRO A 160 14.13 -6.32 3.50
N HIS A 161 13.02 -5.69 3.91
CA HIS A 161 12.95 -4.26 4.25
C HIS A 161 12.87 -3.96 5.75
N GLY A 162 12.90 -4.98 6.61
CA GLY A 162 12.87 -4.82 8.07
C GLY A 162 11.56 -4.19 8.61
N VAL A 163 10.47 -4.31 7.86
CA VAL A 163 9.14 -3.81 8.27
C VAL A 163 8.55 -4.74 9.33
N VAL A 164 8.02 -4.16 10.41
CA VAL A 164 7.28 -4.91 11.42
C VAL A 164 5.96 -5.38 10.81
N LEU A 165 5.66 -6.68 10.94
CA LEU A 165 4.49 -7.33 10.33
C LEU A 165 3.54 -7.83 11.42
N PRO A 166 2.62 -7.00 11.94
CA PRO A 166 1.64 -7.41 12.94
C PRO A 166 0.56 -8.33 12.36
N TYR A 167 0.42 -8.37 11.01
CA TYR A 167 -0.57 -9.18 10.30
C TYR A 167 -2.03 -8.88 10.69
N ASN A 168 -2.36 -7.62 10.89
CA ASN A 168 -3.69 -7.14 11.26
C ASN A 168 -4.63 -7.10 10.05
N TYR A 169 -4.86 -8.24 9.41
CA TYR A 169 -5.83 -8.33 8.32
C TYR A 169 -7.24 -8.42 8.88
N ALA A 170 -8.11 -7.55 8.39
CA ALA A 170 -9.49 -7.46 8.81
C ALA A 170 -10.46 -8.05 7.77
N SER A 171 -11.59 -8.55 8.25
CA SER A 171 -12.72 -8.91 7.40
C SER A 171 -13.42 -7.65 6.87
N ARG A 172 -14.24 -7.82 5.83
CA ARG A 172 -15.08 -6.72 5.32
C ARG A 172 -15.96 -6.12 6.41
N ALA A 173 -16.54 -6.95 7.28
CA ALA A 173 -17.37 -6.47 8.37
C ALA A 173 -16.59 -5.55 9.31
N GLN A 174 -15.38 -5.96 9.73
CA GLN A 174 -14.52 -5.14 10.57
C GLN A 174 -14.13 -3.81 9.91
N TRP A 175 -13.82 -3.80 8.61
CA TRP A 175 -13.56 -2.57 7.87
C TRP A 175 -14.76 -1.62 7.90
N LEU A 176 -15.98 -2.14 7.61
CA LEU A 176 -17.21 -1.35 7.64
C LEU A 176 -17.51 -0.80 9.03
N ASP A 177 -17.24 -1.57 10.09
CA ASP A 177 -17.40 -1.12 11.48
C ASP A 177 -16.43 0.04 11.80
N TRP A 178 -15.16 -0.03 11.38
CA TRP A 178 -14.20 1.06 11.55
C TRP A 178 -14.61 2.32 10.78
N PHE A 179 -15.12 2.16 9.55
CA PHE A 179 -15.60 3.30 8.75
C PHE A 179 -16.79 3.98 9.41
N ALA A 180 -17.78 3.21 9.86
CA ALA A 180 -18.94 3.74 10.57
C ALA A 180 -18.56 4.44 11.89
N ALA A 181 -17.67 3.83 12.69
CA ALA A 181 -17.17 4.40 13.93
C ALA A 181 -16.36 5.70 13.73
N ALA A 182 -15.76 5.88 12.55
CA ALA A 182 -15.06 7.11 12.15
C ALA A 182 -15.99 8.18 11.56
N GLY A 183 -17.29 7.94 11.44
CA GLY A 183 -18.22 8.85 10.78
C GLY A 183 -17.98 8.96 9.27
N LEU A 184 -17.61 7.86 8.63
CA LEU A 184 -17.37 7.77 7.19
C LEU A 184 -18.51 6.99 6.51
N GLU A 185 -19.05 7.57 5.44
CA GLU A 185 -20.01 6.90 4.56
C GLU A 185 -19.27 6.28 3.36
N VAL A 186 -19.60 5.02 3.04
CA VAL A 186 -19.00 4.29 1.92
C VAL A 186 -19.64 4.72 0.61
N GLU A 187 -18.90 5.40 -0.26
CA GLU A 187 -19.32 5.76 -1.62
C GLU A 187 -18.96 4.69 -2.64
N ALA A 188 -17.81 4.03 -2.47
CA ALA A 188 -17.39 2.90 -3.29
C ALA A 188 -16.61 1.88 -2.44
N PHE A 189 -16.77 0.58 -2.76
CA PHE A 189 -16.01 -0.51 -2.15
C PHE A 189 -15.75 -1.60 -3.19
N GLU A 190 -14.60 -1.55 -3.83
CA GLU A 190 -14.25 -2.40 -4.95
C GLU A 190 -13.29 -3.51 -4.52
N THR A 191 -13.68 -4.77 -4.69
CA THR A 191 -12.85 -5.94 -4.36
C THR A 191 -12.23 -6.60 -5.60
N ARG A 192 -12.58 -6.13 -6.80
CA ARG A 192 -12.01 -6.63 -8.06
C ARG A 192 -10.89 -5.74 -8.55
N VAL A 193 -9.75 -5.80 -7.88
CA VAL A 193 -8.54 -5.05 -8.27
C VAL A 193 -7.58 -6.03 -8.97
N PRO A 194 -7.44 -5.98 -10.31
CA PRO A 194 -6.71 -6.99 -11.10
C PRO A 194 -5.18 -6.81 -11.02
N LEU A 195 -4.64 -6.82 -9.80
CA LEU A 195 -3.21 -6.58 -9.51
C LEU A 195 -2.29 -7.64 -10.12
N TYR A 196 -2.78 -8.86 -10.28
CA TYR A 196 -1.98 -10.00 -10.72
C TYR A 196 -2.48 -10.58 -12.04
N PRO A 197 -1.60 -10.91 -13.01
CA PRO A 197 -1.97 -11.64 -14.21
C PRO A 197 -2.23 -13.13 -13.90
N PHE A 198 -2.94 -13.82 -14.81
CA PHE A 198 -3.04 -15.28 -14.74
C PHE A 198 -1.65 -15.92 -14.95
N PRO A 199 -1.28 -17.00 -14.23
CA PRO A 199 -2.09 -17.76 -13.27
C PRO A 199 -2.07 -17.21 -11.82
N LEU A 200 -1.24 -16.20 -11.51
CA LEU A 200 -1.09 -15.66 -10.16
C LEU A 200 -2.40 -15.09 -9.61
N SER A 201 -3.26 -14.55 -10.49
CA SER A 201 -4.58 -14.02 -10.11
C SER A 201 -5.51 -15.08 -9.52
N ALA A 202 -5.36 -16.36 -9.87
CA ALA A 202 -6.14 -17.45 -9.28
C ALA A 202 -5.87 -17.65 -7.78
N VAL A 203 -4.67 -17.27 -7.32
CA VAL A 203 -4.27 -17.38 -5.90
C VAL A 203 -4.36 -16.03 -5.20
N PHE A 204 -3.79 -14.97 -5.78
CA PHE A 204 -3.60 -13.66 -5.15
C PHE A 204 -4.67 -12.63 -5.54
N GLY A 205 -5.50 -12.91 -6.55
CA GLY A 205 -6.55 -12.01 -7.06
C GLY A 205 -7.97 -12.34 -6.61
N ARG A 206 -8.16 -13.31 -5.70
CA ARG A 206 -9.49 -13.81 -5.30
C ARG A 206 -10.21 -12.96 -4.26
N GLY A 207 -10.16 -11.63 -4.39
CA GLY A 207 -10.83 -10.71 -3.47
C GLY A 207 -10.03 -10.40 -2.19
N LEU A 208 -8.72 -10.68 -2.20
CA LEU A 208 -7.81 -10.37 -1.07
C LEU A 208 -7.46 -8.89 -0.95
N HIS A 209 -7.88 -8.08 -1.90
CA HIS A 209 -7.59 -6.63 -1.96
C HIS A 209 -8.88 -5.86 -2.19
N PHE A 210 -8.93 -4.65 -1.66
CA PHE A 210 -10.00 -3.72 -1.96
C PHE A 210 -9.47 -2.31 -2.18
N VAL A 211 -10.26 -1.49 -2.87
CA VAL A 211 -10.16 -0.04 -2.88
C VAL A 211 -11.51 0.51 -2.43
N ALA A 212 -11.49 1.41 -1.45
CA ALA A 212 -12.69 2.08 -0.97
C ALA A 212 -12.53 3.59 -1.10
N ARG A 213 -13.61 4.27 -1.49
CA ARG A 213 -13.81 5.70 -1.33
C ARG A 213 -14.85 5.94 -0.26
N LEU A 214 -14.50 6.75 0.71
CA LEU A 214 -15.31 7.06 1.88
C LEU A 214 -15.47 8.57 1.97
N ARG A 215 -16.66 9.04 2.33
CA ARG A 215 -16.98 10.46 2.52
C ARG A 215 -17.16 10.77 4.01
N PRO A 216 -16.45 11.78 4.56
CA PRO A 216 -16.69 12.22 5.93
C PRO A 216 -18.11 12.77 6.10
N VAL A 217 -18.86 12.22 7.07
CA VAL A 217 -20.18 12.75 7.45
C VAL A 217 -19.97 13.85 8.48
N ARG A 218 -20.16 15.10 8.06
CA ARG A 218 -20.08 16.24 8.96
C ARG A 218 -21.46 16.56 9.47
N GLY A 219 -21.62 16.61 10.78
CA GLY A 219 -22.84 17.14 11.40
C GLY A 219 -23.05 18.59 10.93
N LYS A 220 -24.28 18.94 10.62
CA LYS A 220 -24.69 20.32 10.34
C LYS A 220 -24.58 21.18 11.58
#